data_00e4e0db614ca907c7f9735e7f63bde8
#
_entry.id   00e4e0db614ca907c7f9735e7f63bde8
#
_cell.length_a   1.000
_cell.length_b   1.000
_cell.length_c   1.000
_cell.angle_alpha   90.00
_cell.angle_beta   90.00
_cell.angle_gamma   90.00
#
_symmetry.space_group_name_H-M   'P 1'
#
loop_
_entity.id
_entity.type
_entity.pdbx_description
1 polymer ?
#
loop_
_entity_poly.entity_id
_entity_poly.type
_entity_poly.pdbx_seq_one_letter_code
_entity_poly.pdbx_strand_id
1 'polypeptide(L)'
;MDEDISIINSNTRNERIRNFFVNNKIKIITIVLILSVVLIGSYIFDKYRDNKKIEISNKFNSTILSYSENTKDNTLKNLVEIINEKNSTYSPLSLYFIIDNKLTNSPEEINGYFNILIEKISLDNEIKNLVIYKKALFNADQADEGELLSILNPLINSKSVWKSHALYLMAEYFYSKDQKQKSKEFFNQIVSLESSNSDIKRQAEKRLNRDLSE
;
A
#
# COMPACT_ATOMS: atom_id res chain seq x y z
N MET A 1 34.59 47.76 35.79
CA MET A 1 33.38 48.38 35.17
C MET A 1 32.58 47.42 34.32
N ASP A 2 33.20 46.51 33.56
CA ASP A 2 32.49 45.52 32.74
C ASP A 2 31.89 44.33 33.54
N GLU A 3 32.50 43.93 34.65
CA GLU A 3 32.01 42.85 35.50
C GLU A 3 30.71 43.22 36.24
N ASP A 4 30.60 44.46 36.70
CA ASP A 4 29.38 44.95 37.39
C ASP A 4 28.19 45.07 36.43
N ILE A 5 28.44 45.45 35.18
CA ILE A 5 27.41 45.51 34.13
C ILE A 5 26.93 44.10 33.76
N SER A 6 27.82 43.11 33.73
CA SER A 6 27.47 41.71 33.43
C SER A 6 26.62 41.06 34.54
N ILE A 7 26.91 41.36 35.81
CA ILE A 7 26.17 40.90 36.99
C ILE A 7 24.77 41.54 37.06
N ILE A 8 24.66 42.85 36.78
CA ILE A 8 23.38 43.57 36.76
C ILE A 8 22.50 43.02 35.61
N ASN A 9 23.11 42.73 34.46
CA ASN A 9 22.37 42.18 33.27
C ASN A 9 21.88 40.75 33.51
N SER A 10 22.67 39.92 34.20
CA SER A 10 22.27 38.54 34.58
C SER A 10 21.16 38.53 35.63
N ASN A 11 21.21 39.38 36.64
CA ASN A 11 20.17 39.49 37.68
C ASN A 11 18.83 39.99 37.09
N THR A 12 18.87 41.02 36.23
CA THR A 12 17.66 41.53 35.54
C THR A 12 17.03 40.49 34.61
N ARG A 13 17.86 39.67 33.96
CA ARG A 13 17.39 38.55 33.11
C ARG A 13 16.71 37.46 33.95
N ASN A 14 17.31 37.09 35.07
CA ASN A 14 16.76 36.09 35.97
C ASN A 14 15.44 36.53 36.60
N GLU A 15 15.32 37.79 36.97
CA GLU A 15 14.08 38.38 37.46
C GLU A 15 12.98 38.41 36.42
N ARG A 16 13.27 38.73 35.14
CA ARG A 16 12.31 38.69 34.04
C ARG A 16 11.80 37.28 33.80
N ILE A 17 12.69 36.27 33.79
CA ILE A 17 12.34 34.88 33.66
C ILE A 17 11.43 34.42 34.81
N ARG A 18 11.82 34.73 36.06
CA ARG A 18 11.02 34.41 37.26
C ARG A 18 9.63 35.03 37.18
N ASN A 19 9.56 36.32 36.86
CA ASN A 19 8.29 37.06 36.77
C ASN A 19 7.40 36.50 35.65
N PHE A 20 7.98 36.09 34.51
CA PHE A 20 7.25 35.42 33.44
C PHE A 20 6.60 34.13 33.92
N PHE A 21 7.35 33.26 34.61
CA PHE A 21 6.82 32.00 35.15
C PHE A 21 5.76 32.23 36.22
N VAL A 22 5.99 33.19 37.16
CA VAL A 22 5.03 33.49 38.21
C VAL A 22 3.73 34.06 37.64
N ASN A 23 3.80 34.98 36.69
CA ASN A 23 2.63 35.65 36.11
C ASN A 23 1.86 34.73 35.17
N ASN A 24 2.52 33.73 34.56
CA ASN A 24 1.90 32.80 33.62
C ASN A 24 1.76 31.37 34.17
N LYS A 25 1.95 31.13 35.45
CA LYS A 25 1.96 29.80 36.07
C LYS A 25 0.75 28.92 35.68
N ILE A 26 -0.46 29.50 35.69
CA ILE A 26 -1.68 28.79 35.37
C ILE A 26 -1.68 28.38 33.90
N LYS A 27 -1.29 29.29 32.98
CA LYS A 27 -1.19 29.00 31.57
C LYS A 27 -0.17 27.89 31.27
N ILE A 28 0.99 27.97 31.94
CA ILE A 28 2.06 26.96 31.78
C ILE A 28 1.59 25.59 32.28
N ILE A 29 0.95 25.54 33.47
CA ILE A 29 0.38 24.30 34.01
C ILE A 29 -0.67 23.72 33.06
N THR A 30 -1.56 24.55 32.52
CA THR A 30 -2.59 24.12 31.57
C THR A 30 -1.95 23.53 30.30
N ILE A 31 -0.92 24.19 29.75
CA ILE A 31 -0.20 23.69 28.57
C ILE A 31 0.45 22.33 28.86
N VAL A 32 1.16 22.21 29.99
CA VAL A 32 1.80 20.96 30.41
C VAL A 32 0.76 19.84 30.58
N LEU A 33 -0.40 20.15 31.16
CA LEU A 33 -1.46 19.20 31.37
C LEU A 33 -2.04 18.72 30.02
N ILE A 34 -2.30 19.64 29.07
CA ILE A 34 -2.75 19.31 27.73
C ILE A 34 -1.73 18.40 27.01
N LEU A 35 -0.46 18.76 27.04
CA LEU A 35 0.61 17.95 26.44
C LEU A 35 0.68 16.54 27.06
N SER A 36 0.53 16.44 28.37
CA SER A 36 0.52 15.15 29.07
C SER A 36 -0.66 14.28 28.63
N VAL A 37 -1.85 14.86 28.51
CA VAL A 37 -3.05 14.14 28.01
C VAL A 37 -2.85 13.65 26.58
N VAL A 38 -2.27 14.49 25.69
CA VAL A 38 -1.97 14.10 24.30
C VAL A 38 -0.95 12.96 24.25
N LEU A 39 0.12 13.01 25.04
CA LEU A 39 1.14 11.96 25.09
C LEU A 39 0.58 10.64 25.62
N ILE A 40 -0.21 10.67 26.69
CA ILE A 40 -0.85 9.47 27.25
C ILE A 40 -1.86 8.90 26.24
N GLY A 41 -2.68 9.75 25.61
CA GLY A 41 -3.65 9.32 24.59
C GLY A 41 -2.96 8.67 23.39
N SER A 42 -1.88 9.26 22.90
CA SER A 42 -1.07 8.70 21.80
C SER A 42 -0.46 7.34 22.19
N TYR A 43 0.09 7.20 23.38
CA TYR A 43 0.63 5.91 23.87
C TYR A 43 -0.45 4.81 23.96
N ILE A 44 -1.63 5.13 24.50
CA ILE A 44 -2.75 4.18 24.59
C ILE A 44 -3.23 3.78 23.20
N PHE A 45 -3.32 4.74 22.29
CA PHE A 45 -3.73 4.50 20.90
C PHE A 45 -2.75 3.58 20.17
N ASP A 46 -1.44 3.83 20.29
CA ASP A 46 -0.41 2.98 19.69
C ASP A 46 -0.45 1.55 20.26
N LYS A 47 -0.62 1.41 21.57
CA LYS A 47 -0.75 0.10 22.23
C LYS A 47 -1.99 -0.66 21.76
N TYR A 48 -3.12 0.02 21.61
CA TYR A 48 -4.34 -0.57 21.07
C TYR A 48 -4.14 -1.07 19.63
N ARG A 49 -3.52 -0.24 18.78
CA ARG A 49 -3.21 -0.58 17.38
C ARG A 49 -2.29 -1.79 17.27
N ASP A 50 -1.25 -1.87 18.12
CA ASP A 50 -0.33 -3.00 18.13
C ASP A 50 -1.01 -4.29 18.58
N ASN A 51 -1.82 -4.24 19.63
CA ASN A 51 -2.60 -5.40 20.09
C ASN A 51 -3.57 -5.90 18.99
N LYS A 52 -4.26 -4.97 18.30
CA LYS A 52 -5.15 -5.31 17.19
C LYS A 52 -4.40 -5.97 16.02
N LYS A 53 -3.19 -5.47 15.71
CA LYS A 53 -2.33 -6.08 14.69
C LYS A 53 -1.92 -7.52 15.06
N ILE A 54 -1.59 -7.77 16.32
CA ILE A 54 -1.27 -9.11 16.82
C ILE A 54 -2.49 -10.03 16.73
N GLU A 55 -3.67 -9.56 17.12
CA GLU A 55 -4.92 -10.31 17.01
C GLU A 55 -5.20 -10.74 15.58
N ILE A 56 -5.13 -9.80 14.62
CA ILE A 56 -5.34 -10.06 13.19
C ILE A 56 -4.28 -11.05 12.67
N SER A 57 -3.01 -10.89 13.07
CA SER A 57 -1.92 -11.81 12.74
C SER A 57 -2.21 -13.23 13.20
N ASN A 58 -2.61 -13.38 14.45
CA ASN A 58 -2.92 -14.70 15.02
C ASN A 58 -4.12 -15.33 14.33
N LYS A 59 -5.16 -14.54 14.05
CA LYS A 59 -6.34 -14.98 13.30
C LYS A 59 -5.98 -15.45 11.90
N PHE A 60 -5.17 -14.67 11.16
CA PHE A 60 -4.69 -15.05 9.83
C PHE A 60 -3.90 -16.35 9.89
N ASN A 61 -2.88 -16.42 10.76
CA ASN A 61 -2.02 -17.61 10.87
C ASN A 61 -2.81 -18.86 11.26
N SER A 62 -3.69 -18.78 12.26
CA SER A 62 -4.54 -19.92 12.64
C SER A 62 -5.46 -20.35 11.51
N THR A 63 -6.02 -19.41 10.75
CA THR A 63 -6.91 -19.69 9.62
C THR A 63 -6.18 -20.43 8.49
N ILE A 64 -4.98 -19.98 8.09
CA ILE A 64 -4.24 -20.65 7.01
C ILE A 64 -3.65 -22.00 7.44
N LEU A 65 -3.21 -22.13 8.71
CA LEU A 65 -2.68 -23.41 9.23
C LEU A 65 -3.76 -24.47 9.38
N SER A 66 -5.01 -24.08 9.63
CA SER A 66 -6.16 -25.00 9.74
C SER A 66 -6.86 -25.26 8.41
N TYR A 67 -6.38 -24.68 7.31
CA TYR A 67 -6.99 -24.86 6.00
C TYR A 67 -6.92 -26.31 5.52
N SER A 68 -8.07 -26.80 5.06
CA SER A 68 -8.23 -28.05 4.34
C SER A 68 -9.48 -27.93 3.44
N GLU A 69 -9.67 -28.83 2.50
CA GLU A 69 -10.88 -28.82 1.66
C GLU A 69 -12.19 -28.86 2.47
N ASN A 70 -12.18 -29.55 3.62
CA ASN A 70 -13.37 -29.64 4.50
C ASN A 70 -13.63 -28.33 5.29
N THR A 71 -12.65 -27.43 5.38
CA THR A 71 -12.76 -26.15 6.09
C THR A 71 -12.83 -24.95 5.16
N LYS A 72 -12.96 -25.16 3.86
CA LYS A 72 -12.90 -24.15 2.81
C LYS A 72 -13.82 -22.96 3.07
N ASP A 73 -15.09 -23.20 3.35
CA ASP A 73 -16.09 -22.14 3.57
C ASP A 73 -15.78 -21.33 4.84
N ASN A 74 -15.37 -22.00 5.91
CA ASN A 74 -14.99 -21.32 7.15
C ASN A 74 -13.71 -20.52 6.98
N THR A 75 -12.74 -21.03 6.22
CA THR A 75 -11.50 -20.33 5.86
C THR A 75 -11.80 -19.08 5.05
N LEU A 76 -12.66 -19.18 4.01
CA LEU A 76 -13.10 -18.02 3.23
C LEU A 76 -13.72 -16.96 4.13
N LYS A 77 -14.68 -17.35 4.98
CA LYS A 77 -15.34 -16.42 5.92
C LYS A 77 -14.33 -15.68 6.80
N ASN A 78 -13.40 -16.40 7.43
CA ASN A 78 -12.41 -15.81 8.31
C ASN A 78 -11.47 -14.85 7.55
N LEU A 79 -11.05 -15.19 6.33
CA LEU A 79 -10.19 -14.33 5.51
C LEU A 79 -10.92 -13.08 5.04
N VAL A 80 -12.21 -13.17 4.69
CA VAL A 80 -13.05 -12.00 4.36
C VAL A 80 -13.22 -11.08 5.57
N GLU A 81 -13.38 -11.63 6.77
CA GLU A 81 -13.39 -10.82 7.99
C GLU A 81 -12.06 -10.07 8.17
N ILE A 82 -10.91 -10.72 7.92
CA ILE A 82 -9.58 -10.06 7.97
C ILE A 82 -9.45 -8.97 6.90
N ILE A 83 -9.98 -9.16 5.69
CA ILE A 83 -10.01 -8.11 4.65
C ILE A 83 -10.78 -6.89 5.15
N ASN A 84 -11.94 -7.11 5.80
CA ASN A 84 -12.79 -6.05 6.32
C ASN A 84 -12.19 -5.32 7.54
N GLU A 85 -11.22 -5.89 8.25
CA GLU A 85 -10.42 -5.22 9.29
C GLU A 85 -9.47 -4.16 8.68
N LYS A 86 -9.32 -4.13 7.38
CA LYS A 86 -8.51 -3.13 6.62
C LYS A 86 -7.07 -3.02 7.10
N ASN A 87 -6.49 -4.13 7.51
CA ASN A 87 -5.08 -4.18 7.91
C ASN A 87 -4.17 -4.16 6.68
N SER A 88 -3.19 -3.26 6.65
CA SER A 88 -2.31 -3.06 5.50
C SER A 88 -1.44 -4.28 5.15
N THR A 89 -1.22 -5.21 6.09
CA THR A 89 -0.43 -6.43 5.88
C THR A 89 -1.34 -7.63 5.59
N TYR A 90 -2.29 -7.90 6.49
CA TYR A 90 -3.03 -9.15 6.46
C TYR A 90 -4.25 -9.14 5.51
N SER A 91 -4.80 -7.96 5.20
CA SER A 91 -5.90 -7.90 4.21
C SER A 91 -5.45 -8.28 2.79
N PRO A 92 -4.31 -7.76 2.26
CA PRO A 92 -3.78 -8.24 0.98
C PRO A 92 -3.41 -9.73 0.99
N LEU A 93 -2.76 -10.21 2.06
CA LEU A 93 -2.39 -11.62 2.18
C LEU A 93 -3.62 -12.54 2.18
N SER A 94 -4.71 -12.11 2.86
CA SER A 94 -5.97 -12.84 2.87
C SER A 94 -6.58 -12.95 1.48
N LEU A 95 -6.61 -11.87 0.71
CA LEU A 95 -7.11 -11.89 -0.66
C LEU A 95 -6.27 -12.82 -1.54
N TYR A 96 -4.94 -12.76 -1.43
CA TYR A 96 -4.08 -13.64 -2.23
C TYR A 96 -4.28 -15.11 -1.88
N PHE A 97 -4.44 -15.44 -0.60
CA PHE A 97 -4.76 -16.81 -0.19
C PHE A 97 -6.11 -17.28 -0.75
N ILE A 98 -7.13 -16.42 -0.76
CA ILE A 98 -8.44 -16.71 -1.36
C ILE A 98 -8.29 -17.06 -2.85
N ILE A 99 -7.52 -16.26 -3.60
CA ILE A 99 -7.31 -16.45 -5.04
C ILE A 99 -6.50 -17.71 -5.31
N ASP A 100 -5.37 -17.87 -4.64
CA ASP A 100 -4.42 -18.97 -4.88
C ASP A 100 -5.02 -20.34 -4.57
N ASN A 101 -5.91 -20.42 -3.57
CA ASN A 101 -6.61 -21.65 -3.17
C ASN A 101 -8.03 -21.76 -3.76
N LYS A 102 -8.44 -20.83 -4.63
CA LYS A 102 -9.77 -20.82 -5.27
C LYS A 102 -10.91 -21.00 -4.25
N LEU A 103 -10.85 -20.24 -3.14
CA LEU A 103 -11.83 -20.36 -2.06
C LEU A 103 -13.21 -19.85 -2.49
N THR A 104 -13.29 -18.93 -3.44
CA THR A 104 -14.51 -18.53 -4.15
C THR A 104 -14.28 -18.55 -5.65
N ASN A 105 -15.35 -18.78 -6.41
CA ASN A 105 -15.35 -18.74 -7.87
C ASN A 105 -16.07 -17.48 -8.42
N SER A 106 -16.46 -16.54 -7.55
CA SER A 106 -17.10 -15.30 -7.99
C SER A 106 -16.07 -14.22 -8.31
N PRO A 107 -15.90 -13.83 -9.58
CA PRO A 107 -15.05 -12.73 -9.98
C PRO A 107 -15.48 -11.40 -9.36
N GLU A 108 -16.80 -11.21 -9.17
CA GLU A 108 -17.37 -10.00 -8.58
C GLU A 108 -16.93 -9.83 -7.13
N GLU A 109 -16.96 -10.91 -6.33
CA GLU A 109 -16.49 -10.89 -4.94
C GLU A 109 -15.00 -10.56 -4.87
N ILE A 110 -14.18 -11.24 -5.68
CA ILE A 110 -12.72 -11.01 -5.72
C ILE A 110 -12.42 -9.56 -6.13
N ASN A 111 -13.11 -9.03 -7.14
CA ASN A 111 -12.97 -7.62 -7.54
C ASN A 111 -13.43 -6.66 -6.45
N GLY A 112 -14.48 -7.01 -5.70
CA GLY A 112 -14.91 -6.28 -4.52
C GLY A 112 -13.82 -6.20 -3.46
N TYR A 113 -13.14 -7.30 -3.17
CA TYR A 113 -12.01 -7.33 -2.22
C TYR A 113 -10.82 -6.52 -2.72
N PHE A 114 -10.46 -6.59 -4.01
CA PHE A 114 -9.45 -5.71 -4.60
C PHE A 114 -9.79 -4.23 -4.41
N ASN A 115 -11.07 -3.85 -4.61
CA ASN A 115 -11.49 -2.45 -4.42
C ASN A 115 -11.35 -2.02 -2.95
N ILE A 116 -11.69 -2.89 -1.98
CA ILE A 116 -11.45 -2.60 -0.56
C ILE A 116 -9.96 -2.32 -0.31
N LEU A 117 -9.05 -3.15 -0.83
CA LEU A 117 -7.61 -2.98 -0.66
C LEU A 117 -7.11 -1.66 -1.27
N ILE A 118 -7.56 -1.33 -2.48
CA ILE A 118 -7.09 -0.17 -3.24
C ILE A 118 -7.65 1.15 -2.68
N GLU A 119 -8.92 1.15 -2.27
CA GLU A 119 -9.65 2.38 -1.95
C GLU A 119 -9.79 2.65 -0.45
N LYS A 120 -9.84 1.59 0.38
CA LYS A 120 -10.20 1.69 1.79
C LYS A 120 -9.05 1.43 2.75
N ILE A 121 -7.89 0.99 2.25
CA ILE A 121 -6.72 0.69 3.07
C ILE A 121 -5.60 1.67 2.72
N SER A 122 -4.96 2.24 3.74
CA SER A 122 -3.74 3.03 3.56
C SER A 122 -2.56 2.09 3.37
N LEU A 123 -2.31 1.71 2.13
CA LEU A 123 -1.16 0.91 1.73
C LEU A 123 0.01 1.83 1.36
N ASP A 124 1.24 1.33 1.53
CA ASP A 124 2.41 1.92 0.87
C ASP A 124 2.18 1.98 -0.64
N ASN A 125 2.70 3.03 -1.30
CA ASN A 125 2.43 3.28 -2.71
C ASN A 125 2.81 2.09 -3.60
N GLU A 126 3.97 1.45 -3.37
CA GLU A 126 4.39 0.32 -4.19
C GLU A 126 3.59 -0.95 -3.88
N ILE A 127 3.12 -1.12 -2.64
CA ILE A 127 2.20 -2.21 -2.28
C ILE A 127 0.83 -2.00 -2.93
N LYS A 128 0.31 -0.76 -2.92
CA LYS A 128 -0.93 -0.42 -3.62
C LYS A 128 -0.82 -0.68 -5.12
N ASN A 129 0.30 -0.31 -5.73
CA ASN A 129 0.58 -0.55 -7.13
C ASN A 129 0.66 -2.05 -7.45
N LEU A 130 1.27 -2.86 -6.58
CA LEU A 130 1.24 -4.32 -6.69
C LEU A 130 -0.20 -4.86 -6.66
N VAL A 131 -1.04 -4.37 -5.76
CA VAL A 131 -2.46 -4.80 -5.67
C VAL A 131 -3.21 -4.46 -6.96
N ILE A 132 -3.00 -3.27 -7.52
CA ILE A 132 -3.59 -2.85 -8.81
C ILE A 132 -3.10 -3.79 -9.93
N TYR A 133 -1.81 -4.09 -10.01
CA TYR A 133 -1.26 -5.01 -10.98
C TYR A 133 -1.86 -6.42 -10.86
N LYS A 134 -1.97 -6.95 -9.63
CA LYS A 134 -2.61 -8.25 -9.38
C LYS A 134 -4.10 -8.25 -9.75
N LYS A 135 -4.82 -7.15 -9.52
CA LYS A 135 -6.21 -7.00 -10.00
C LYS A 135 -6.28 -7.07 -11.52
N ALA A 136 -5.37 -6.40 -12.21
CA ALA A 136 -5.30 -6.47 -13.68
C ALA A 136 -4.99 -7.89 -14.17
N LEU A 137 -4.03 -8.58 -13.55
CA LEU A 137 -3.72 -9.99 -13.89
C LEU A 137 -4.94 -10.90 -13.69
N PHE A 138 -5.67 -10.73 -12.59
CA PHE A 138 -6.86 -11.52 -12.29
C PHE A 138 -7.94 -11.34 -13.36
N ASN A 139 -8.08 -10.14 -13.91
CA ASN A 139 -9.12 -9.81 -14.89
C ASN A 139 -8.66 -9.99 -16.36
N ALA A 140 -7.36 -10.19 -16.65
CA ALA A 140 -6.79 -10.08 -17.98
C ALA A 140 -7.43 -10.99 -19.03
N ASP A 141 -7.89 -12.18 -18.64
CA ASP A 141 -8.51 -13.14 -19.57
C ASP A 141 -9.96 -12.77 -19.94
N GLN A 142 -10.67 -12.05 -19.06
CA GLN A 142 -12.09 -11.75 -19.18
C GLN A 142 -12.38 -10.30 -19.54
N ALA A 143 -11.50 -9.38 -19.13
CA ALA A 143 -11.67 -7.94 -19.38
C ALA A 143 -11.56 -7.58 -20.85
N ASP A 144 -12.32 -6.59 -21.27
CA ASP A 144 -12.07 -5.92 -22.54
C ASP A 144 -10.86 -4.96 -22.46
N GLU A 145 -10.46 -4.40 -23.62
CA GLU A 145 -9.32 -3.46 -23.71
C GLU A 145 -9.50 -2.24 -22.79
N GLY A 146 -10.70 -1.67 -22.75
CA GLY A 146 -11.00 -0.47 -21.97
C GLY A 146 -10.94 -0.73 -20.46
N GLU A 147 -11.48 -1.85 -20.03
CA GLU A 147 -11.48 -2.28 -18.63
C GLU A 147 -10.05 -2.55 -18.15
N LEU A 148 -9.27 -3.35 -18.90
CA LEU A 148 -7.90 -3.68 -18.53
C LEU A 148 -7.01 -2.43 -18.49
N LEU A 149 -7.15 -1.57 -19.50
CA LEU A 149 -6.42 -0.31 -19.55
C LEU A 149 -6.81 0.62 -18.39
N SER A 150 -8.10 0.69 -18.05
CA SER A 150 -8.58 1.47 -16.90
C SER A 150 -7.96 1.03 -15.58
N ILE A 151 -7.83 -0.29 -15.36
CA ILE A 151 -7.17 -0.83 -14.16
C ILE A 151 -5.67 -0.49 -14.15
N LEU A 152 -4.98 -0.61 -15.28
CA LEU A 152 -3.53 -0.44 -15.39
C LEU A 152 -3.07 1.01 -15.56
N ASN A 153 -3.95 1.92 -15.96
CA ASN A 153 -3.62 3.32 -16.25
C ASN A 153 -2.87 4.05 -15.10
N PRO A 154 -3.24 3.84 -13.80
CA PRO A 154 -2.47 4.41 -12.70
C PRO A 154 -1.01 3.95 -12.67
N LEU A 155 -0.70 2.72 -13.09
CA LEU A 155 0.65 2.17 -13.13
C LEU A 155 1.43 2.66 -14.35
N ILE A 156 0.80 2.63 -15.52
CA ILE A 156 1.40 3.03 -16.80
C ILE A 156 1.86 4.49 -16.76
N ASN A 157 1.08 5.36 -16.10
CA ASN A 157 1.36 6.79 -15.98
C ASN A 157 2.17 7.17 -14.72
N SER A 158 2.66 6.19 -13.95
CA SER A 158 3.43 6.41 -12.73
C SER A 158 4.94 6.24 -12.95
N LYS A 159 5.70 6.52 -11.88
CA LYS A 159 7.13 6.15 -11.76
C LYS A 159 7.33 4.85 -10.95
N SER A 160 6.29 4.06 -10.78
CA SER A 160 6.31 2.82 -10.02
C SER A 160 7.23 1.79 -10.67
N VAL A 161 7.82 0.94 -9.84
CA VAL A 161 8.56 -0.27 -10.28
C VAL A 161 7.66 -1.24 -11.05
N TRP A 162 6.35 -1.15 -10.88
CA TRP A 162 5.34 -1.97 -11.56
C TRP A 162 4.96 -1.48 -12.96
N LYS A 163 5.45 -0.30 -13.40
CA LYS A 163 5.13 0.24 -14.72
C LYS A 163 5.52 -0.70 -15.86
N SER A 164 6.74 -1.25 -15.83
CA SER A 164 7.18 -2.18 -16.88
C SER A 164 6.36 -3.47 -16.90
N HIS A 165 5.90 -3.95 -15.74
CA HIS A 165 5.02 -5.11 -15.64
C HIS A 165 3.62 -4.82 -16.22
N ALA A 166 3.08 -3.62 -15.95
CA ALA A 166 1.80 -3.18 -16.49
C ALA A 166 1.83 -3.05 -18.02
N LEU A 167 2.89 -2.44 -18.56
CA LEU A 167 3.10 -2.35 -20.00
C LEU A 167 3.25 -3.73 -20.64
N TYR A 168 3.95 -4.66 -19.98
CA TYR A 168 4.12 -6.02 -20.45
C TYR A 168 2.79 -6.77 -20.51
N LEU A 169 1.96 -6.64 -19.46
CA LEU A 169 0.63 -7.25 -19.44
C LEU A 169 -0.24 -6.72 -20.58
N MET A 170 -0.23 -5.42 -20.86
CA MET A 170 -0.94 -4.85 -22.00
C MET A 170 -0.40 -5.36 -23.35
N ALA A 171 0.91 -5.47 -23.48
CA ALA A 171 1.53 -6.01 -24.68
C ALA A 171 1.08 -7.46 -24.96
N GLU A 172 1.11 -8.33 -23.95
CA GLU A 172 0.66 -9.73 -24.07
C GLU A 172 -0.86 -9.81 -24.33
N TYR A 173 -1.66 -8.94 -23.69
CA TYR A 173 -3.09 -8.84 -23.96
C TYR A 173 -3.36 -8.55 -25.43
N PHE A 174 -2.73 -7.53 -26.02
CA PHE A 174 -2.88 -7.21 -27.43
C PHE A 174 -2.36 -8.30 -28.35
N TYR A 175 -1.26 -8.95 -27.96
CA TYR A 175 -0.74 -10.10 -28.71
C TYR A 175 -1.76 -11.25 -28.76
N SER A 176 -2.39 -11.57 -27.62
CA SER A 176 -3.41 -12.62 -27.53
C SER A 176 -4.67 -12.34 -28.35
N LYS A 177 -4.95 -11.04 -28.61
CA LYS A 177 -6.07 -10.59 -29.47
C LYS A 177 -5.67 -10.40 -30.94
N ASP A 178 -4.48 -10.87 -31.35
CA ASP A 178 -3.88 -10.70 -32.69
C ASP A 178 -3.71 -9.24 -33.13
N GLN A 179 -3.67 -8.30 -32.16
CA GLN A 179 -3.41 -6.89 -32.37
C GLN A 179 -1.90 -6.61 -32.30
N LYS A 180 -1.14 -7.23 -33.21
CA LYS A 180 0.34 -7.24 -33.17
C LYS A 180 0.97 -5.84 -33.16
N GLN A 181 0.38 -4.88 -33.87
CA GLN A 181 0.91 -3.51 -33.91
C GLN A 181 0.84 -2.84 -32.53
N LYS A 182 -0.31 -2.92 -31.85
CA LYS A 182 -0.44 -2.39 -30.48
C LYS A 182 0.48 -3.12 -29.51
N SER A 183 0.56 -4.45 -29.61
CA SER A 183 1.50 -5.25 -28.81
C SER A 183 2.95 -4.75 -28.96
N LYS A 184 3.39 -4.55 -30.22
CA LYS A 184 4.72 -4.02 -30.54
C LYS A 184 4.99 -2.63 -29.94
N GLU A 185 3.99 -1.75 -29.96
CA GLU A 185 4.07 -0.41 -29.35
C GLU A 185 4.30 -0.48 -27.83
N PHE A 186 3.58 -1.35 -27.12
CA PHE A 186 3.75 -1.53 -25.67
C PHE A 186 5.11 -2.18 -25.33
N PHE A 187 5.56 -3.17 -26.08
CA PHE A 187 6.91 -3.73 -25.88
C PHE A 187 8.02 -2.71 -26.14
N ASN A 188 7.89 -1.86 -27.16
CA ASN A 188 8.85 -0.79 -27.44
C ASN A 188 8.90 0.25 -26.30
N GLN A 189 7.75 0.56 -25.68
CA GLN A 189 7.73 1.44 -24.50
C GLN A 189 8.54 0.84 -23.34
N ILE A 190 8.49 -0.48 -23.13
CA ILE A 190 9.29 -1.14 -22.09
C ILE A 190 10.80 -1.03 -22.39
N VAL A 191 11.19 -1.26 -23.63
CA VAL A 191 12.60 -1.23 -24.06
C VAL A 191 13.19 0.18 -23.92
N SER A 192 12.40 1.22 -24.25
CA SER A 192 12.80 2.63 -24.12
C SER A 192 12.74 3.19 -22.71
N LEU A 193 12.09 2.47 -21.76
CA LEU A 193 11.95 2.92 -20.37
C LEU A 193 13.27 2.69 -19.61
N GLU A 194 13.95 3.77 -19.19
CA GLU A 194 15.21 3.69 -18.44
C GLU A 194 15.07 2.95 -17.11
N SER A 195 13.94 3.16 -16.40
CA SER A 195 13.62 2.53 -15.11
C SER A 195 12.95 1.16 -15.24
N SER A 196 12.99 0.54 -16.43
CA SER A 196 12.37 -0.77 -16.65
C SER A 196 13.07 -1.84 -15.81
N ASN A 197 12.27 -2.78 -15.27
CA ASN A 197 12.80 -4.00 -14.70
C ASN A 197 13.61 -4.74 -15.77
N SER A 198 14.86 -5.14 -15.45
CA SER A 198 15.80 -5.73 -16.41
C SER A 198 15.30 -7.03 -17.03
N ASP A 199 14.60 -7.87 -16.25
CA ASP A 199 14.05 -9.13 -16.74
C ASP A 199 12.87 -8.91 -17.67
N ILE A 200 11.98 -7.96 -17.33
CA ILE A 200 10.84 -7.58 -18.16
C ILE A 200 11.33 -6.95 -19.48
N LYS A 201 12.34 -6.10 -19.41
CA LYS A 201 12.97 -5.49 -20.60
C LYS A 201 13.53 -6.55 -21.53
N ARG A 202 14.32 -7.50 -20.99
CA ARG A 202 14.88 -8.62 -21.78
C ARG A 202 13.78 -9.48 -22.39
N GLN A 203 12.68 -9.74 -21.67
CA GLN A 203 11.54 -10.47 -22.22
C GLN A 203 10.86 -9.69 -23.34
N ALA A 204 10.66 -8.38 -23.18
CA ALA A 204 10.09 -7.53 -24.23
C ALA A 204 10.95 -7.53 -25.51
N GLU A 205 12.27 -7.39 -25.38
CA GLU A 205 13.22 -7.48 -26.51
C GLU A 205 13.13 -8.84 -27.22
N LYS A 206 13.03 -9.93 -26.44
CA LYS A 206 12.86 -11.28 -27.00
C LYS A 206 11.54 -11.41 -27.78
N ARG A 207 10.44 -10.86 -27.25
CA ARG A 207 9.12 -10.89 -27.93
C ARG A 207 9.15 -10.07 -29.22
N LEU A 208 9.77 -8.88 -29.20
CA LEU A 208 9.91 -8.04 -30.39
C LEU A 208 10.68 -8.74 -31.50
N ASN A 209 11.83 -9.37 -31.15
CA ASN A 209 12.70 -10.01 -32.13
C ASN A 209 12.16 -11.34 -32.68
N ARG A 210 11.46 -12.12 -31.84
CA ARG A 210 10.98 -13.45 -32.24
C ARG A 210 9.60 -13.41 -32.88
N ASP A 211 8.67 -12.66 -32.30
CA ASP A 211 7.24 -12.78 -32.59
C ASP A 211 6.68 -11.57 -33.35
N LEU A 212 7.40 -10.46 -33.37
CA LEU A 212 6.95 -9.17 -33.91
C LEU A 212 7.99 -8.50 -34.84
N SER A 213 8.90 -9.28 -35.41
CA SER A 213 10.04 -8.80 -36.22
C SER A 213 9.71 -8.44 -37.67
N GLU A 214 8.44 -8.28 -38.03
CA GLU A 214 8.06 -7.79 -39.38
C GLU A 214 8.09 -6.27 -39.48
#